data_7d845de76eb1b5a266978b7c951cb298
#
_entry.id   7d845de76eb1b5a266978b7c951cb298
#
_cell.length_a   1.000
_cell.length_b   1.000
_cell.length_c   1.000
_cell.angle_alpha   90.00
_cell.angle_beta   90.00
_cell.angle_gamma   90.00
#
_symmetry.space_group_name_H-M   'P 1'
#
loop_
_entity.id
_entity.type
_entity.pdbx_description
1 polymer ?
#
loop_
_entity_poly.entity_id
_entity_poly.type
_entity_poly.pdbx_seq_one_letter_code
_entity_poly.pdbx_strand_id
1 'polypeptide(L)'
;MNTTQKLETRVCVKAPMEEVWDFFQTAQNLTSMTPPDQKVRIERNGDVPLHPGLEIRISVSPALGIRTGWLTRIEEVHPAAKGEREAWFRDTQRQGPFSIWNHTHRFRSLEEGGTEILDQLEYRLPFGRLGQAVAGWWIQRQMQGLFAFRTSALHQTFGAL
;
A
#
# COMPACT_ATOMS: atom_id res chain seq x y z
N MET A 1 26.17 0.20 7.35
CA MET A 1 25.29 0.19 6.18
C MET A 1 23.87 0.45 6.64
N ASN A 2 23.16 1.39 6.00
CA ASN A 2 21.74 1.64 6.29
C ASN A 2 20.93 0.52 5.63
N THR A 3 20.29 -0.33 6.43
CA THR A 3 19.58 -1.50 5.92
C THR A 3 18.18 -1.09 5.46
N THR A 4 17.90 -1.20 4.16
CA THR A 4 16.54 -1.13 3.62
C THR A 4 15.84 -2.43 3.99
N GLN A 5 14.63 -2.31 4.55
CA GLN A 5 13.76 -3.44 4.85
C GLN A 5 12.88 -3.74 3.66
N LYS A 6 12.57 -5.02 3.46
CA LYS A 6 11.65 -5.48 2.42
C LYS A 6 10.51 -6.26 3.06
N LEU A 7 9.31 -6.01 2.58
CA LEU A 7 8.12 -6.75 2.97
C LEU A 7 7.37 -7.10 1.69
N GLU A 8 6.97 -8.34 1.58
CA GLU A 8 6.15 -8.83 0.48
C GLU A 8 4.94 -9.55 1.07
N THR A 9 3.77 -9.25 0.54
CA THR A 9 2.53 -9.94 0.89
C THR A 9 1.78 -10.34 -0.35
N ARG A 10 1.13 -11.51 -0.29
CA ARG A 10 0.35 -12.08 -1.38
C ARG A 10 -1.04 -12.43 -0.88
N VAL A 11 -2.05 -11.97 -1.60
CA VAL A 11 -3.46 -12.21 -1.30
C VAL A 11 -4.14 -12.69 -2.57
N CYS A 12 -4.88 -13.80 -2.50
CA CYS A 12 -5.70 -14.29 -3.61
C CYS A 12 -7.18 -14.07 -3.28
N VAL A 13 -7.90 -13.47 -4.23
CA VAL A 13 -9.31 -13.11 -4.08
C VAL A 13 -10.14 -13.66 -5.25
N LYS A 14 -11.44 -13.84 -5.03
CA LYS A 14 -12.37 -14.40 -6.04
C LYS A 14 -12.73 -13.42 -7.15
N ALA A 15 -12.66 -12.12 -6.89
CA ALA A 15 -13.01 -11.10 -7.86
C ALA A 15 -12.08 -11.10 -9.09
N PRO A 16 -12.59 -10.79 -10.29
CA PRO A 16 -11.77 -10.64 -11.48
C PRO A 16 -10.83 -9.42 -11.36
N MET A 17 -9.71 -9.46 -12.07
CA MET A 17 -8.66 -8.43 -11.97
C MET A 17 -9.17 -7.02 -12.29
N GLU A 18 -10.10 -6.87 -13.22
CA GLU A 18 -10.71 -5.58 -13.58
C GLU A 18 -11.43 -4.94 -12.38
N GLU A 19 -12.20 -5.73 -11.64
CA GLU A 19 -12.90 -5.26 -10.44
C GLU A 19 -11.91 -4.86 -9.32
N VAL A 20 -10.87 -5.67 -9.12
CA VAL A 20 -9.81 -5.37 -8.16
C VAL A 20 -9.04 -4.12 -8.58
N TRP A 21 -8.68 -4.00 -9.86
CA TRP A 21 -8.01 -2.82 -10.40
C TRP A 21 -8.85 -1.55 -10.19
N ASP A 22 -10.15 -1.60 -10.51
CA ASP A 22 -11.06 -0.46 -10.31
C ASP A 22 -11.12 -0.01 -8.84
N PHE A 23 -11.08 -0.95 -7.90
CA PHE A 23 -11.04 -0.64 -6.48
C PHE A 23 -9.74 0.11 -6.08
N PHE A 24 -8.62 -0.21 -6.71
CA PHE A 24 -7.32 0.40 -6.44
C PHE A 24 -7.01 1.65 -7.28
N GLN A 25 -7.82 1.96 -8.30
CA GLN A 25 -7.59 3.11 -9.18
C GLN A 25 -7.65 4.48 -8.49
N THR A 26 -8.22 4.55 -7.29
CA THR A 26 -8.23 5.76 -6.46
C THR A 26 -7.83 5.41 -5.02
N ALA A 27 -7.40 6.41 -4.26
CA ALA A 27 -7.06 6.21 -2.85
C ALA A 27 -8.28 6.20 -1.91
N GLN A 28 -9.50 6.35 -2.41
CA GLN A 28 -10.72 6.41 -1.57
C GLN A 28 -10.88 5.20 -0.65
N ASN A 29 -10.49 4.03 -1.14
CA ASN A 29 -10.61 2.78 -0.41
C ASN A 29 -9.47 2.52 0.62
N LEU A 30 -8.48 3.44 0.69
CA LEU A 30 -7.34 3.29 1.61
C LEU A 30 -7.77 3.18 3.08
N THR A 31 -8.81 3.93 3.46
CA THR A 31 -9.34 3.91 4.83
C THR A 31 -9.93 2.57 5.23
N SER A 32 -10.58 1.86 4.30
CA SER A 32 -11.14 0.52 4.55
C SER A 32 -10.07 -0.58 4.61
N MET A 33 -8.88 -0.32 4.04
CA MET A 33 -7.74 -1.23 4.03
C MET A 33 -6.68 -0.92 5.10
N THR A 34 -6.97 0.02 5.99
CA THR A 34 -6.04 0.44 7.05
C THR A 34 -6.70 0.27 8.41
N PRO A 35 -5.99 -0.27 9.42
CA PRO A 35 -6.53 -0.43 10.77
C PRO A 35 -7.14 0.87 11.30
N PRO A 36 -8.34 0.81 11.92
CA PRO A 36 -9.04 2.02 12.39
C PRO A 36 -8.29 2.83 13.44
N ASP A 37 -7.42 2.19 14.21
CA ASP A 37 -6.58 2.84 15.23
C ASP A 37 -5.52 3.76 14.61
N GLN A 38 -5.14 3.53 13.35
CA GLN A 38 -4.25 4.43 12.60
C GLN A 38 -4.92 5.72 12.14
N LYS A 39 -6.25 5.82 12.24
CA LYS A 39 -7.04 7.03 11.96
C LYS A 39 -6.63 7.73 10.66
N VAL A 40 -6.48 6.96 9.58
CA VAL A 40 -6.13 7.49 8.26
C VAL A 40 -7.17 8.51 7.81
N ARG A 41 -6.68 9.63 7.27
CA ARG A 41 -7.51 10.63 6.58
C ARG A 41 -6.90 10.94 5.23
N ILE A 42 -7.73 10.95 4.21
CA ILE A 42 -7.37 11.43 2.89
C ILE A 42 -7.63 12.92 2.88
N GLU A 43 -6.59 13.72 2.66
CA GLU A 43 -6.67 15.17 2.74
C GLU A 43 -6.74 15.83 1.36
N ARG A 44 -6.16 15.17 0.33
CA ARG A 44 -6.14 15.70 -1.03
C ARG A 44 -5.97 14.60 -2.07
N ASN A 45 -6.69 14.74 -3.20
CA ASN A 45 -6.60 13.90 -4.40
C ASN A 45 -6.92 12.40 -4.18
N GLY A 46 -7.71 12.06 -3.17
CA GLY A 46 -8.09 10.68 -2.90
C GLY A 46 -9.05 10.08 -3.93
N ASP A 47 -9.80 10.92 -4.62
CA ASP A 47 -10.78 10.60 -5.66
C ASP A 47 -10.23 10.68 -7.09
N VAL A 48 -8.98 11.13 -7.24
CA VAL A 48 -8.35 11.26 -8.55
C VAL A 48 -7.83 9.89 -9.00
N PRO A 49 -8.19 9.44 -10.22
CA PRO A 49 -7.64 8.21 -10.79
C PRO A 49 -6.10 8.24 -10.87
N LEU A 50 -5.49 7.10 -10.59
CA LEU A 50 -4.04 6.96 -10.62
C LEU A 50 -3.45 7.33 -11.98
N HIS A 51 -2.44 8.18 -11.96
CA HIS A 51 -1.62 8.50 -13.13
C HIS A 51 -0.20 8.85 -12.67
N PRO A 52 0.84 8.69 -13.52
CA PRO A 52 2.19 9.10 -13.18
C PRO A 52 2.24 10.58 -12.78
N GLY A 53 2.91 10.89 -11.68
CA GLY A 53 3.02 12.23 -11.13
C GLY A 53 1.91 12.67 -10.19
N LEU A 54 0.82 11.90 -10.05
CA LEU A 54 -0.23 12.20 -9.06
C LEU A 54 0.35 12.21 -7.64
N GLU A 55 0.06 13.28 -6.90
CA GLU A 55 0.40 13.40 -5.49
C GLU A 55 -0.86 13.31 -4.64
N ILE A 56 -0.87 12.36 -3.70
CA ILE A 56 -1.96 12.10 -2.77
C ILE A 56 -1.48 12.46 -1.37
N ARG A 57 -2.22 13.35 -0.70
CA ARG A 57 -1.93 13.70 0.70
C ARG A 57 -2.86 12.95 1.63
N ILE A 58 -2.25 12.26 2.56
CA ILE A 58 -2.95 11.60 3.67
C ILE A 58 -2.33 12.02 5.00
N SER A 59 -3.02 11.76 6.08
CA SER A 59 -2.45 11.80 7.42
C SER A 59 -2.83 10.55 8.19
N VAL A 60 -1.92 10.10 9.04
CA VAL A 60 -2.05 8.91 9.87
C VAL A 60 -1.72 9.24 11.32
N SER A 61 -2.25 8.46 12.25
CA SER A 61 -1.95 8.60 13.68
C SER A 61 -1.56 7.23 14.24
N PRO A 62 -0.34 6.73 13.91
CA PRO A 62 0.05 5.34 14.17
C PRO A 62 0.31 5.03 15.64
N ALA A 63 0.58 6.05 16.46
CA ALA A 63 0.87 5.87 17.89
C ALA A 63 0.63 7.13 18.69
N LEU A 64 0.27 6.99 19.97
CA LEU A 64 0.19 8.06 20.98
C LEU A 64 -0.65 9.28 20.57
N GLY A 65 -1.56 9.12 19.59
CA GLY A 65 -2.38 10.22 19.09
C GLY A 65 -1.64 11.27 18.26
N ILE A 66 -0.36 11.09 17.98
CA ILE A 66 0.43 12.00 17.15
C ILE A 66 0.06 11.78 15.68
N ARG A 67 -0.48 12.83 15.06
CA ARG A 67 -0.82 12.81 13.63
C ARG A 67 0.39 13.18 12.78
N THR A 68 0.70 12.34 11.82
CA THR A 68 1.80 12.53 10.87
C THR A 68 1.24 12.68 9.47
N GLY A 69 1.66 13.74 8.77
CA GLY A 69 1.34 13.95 7.36
C GLY A 69 2.16 13.01 6.47
N TRP A 70 1.55 12.58 5.36
CA TRP A 70 2.17 11.72 4.38
C TRP A 70 1.81 12.18 2.98
N LEU A 71 2.81 12.48 2.17
CA LEU A 71 2.65 12.80 0.76
C LEU A 71 3.19 11.65 -0.08
N THR A 72 2.29 10.95 -0.74
CA THR A 72 2.58 9.88 -1.69
C THR A 72 2.60 10.44 -3.10
N ARG A 73 3.54 10.01 -3.92
CA ARG A 73 3.56 10.24 -5.36
C ARG A 73 3.45 8.92 -6.11
N ILE A 74 2.56 8.89 -7.09
CA ILE A 74 2.46 7.79 -8.04
C ILE A 74 3.55 7.97 -9.10
N GLU A 75 4.46 7.02 -9.19
CA GLU A 75 5.60 7.09 -10.11
C GLU A 75 5.26 6.44 -11.46
N GLU A 76 4.61 5.28 -11.41
CA GLU A 76 4.27 4.51 -12.60
C GLU A 76 2.88 3.88 -12.44
N VAL A 77 2.16 3.76 -13.56
CA VAL A 77 0.85 3.10 -13.63
C VAL A 77 0.80 2.29 -14.93
N HIS A 78 0.58 1.00 -14.81
CA HIS A 78 0.45 0.06 -15.92
C HIS A 78 -0.87 -0.70 -15.79
N PRO A 79 -1.98 -0.15 -16.33
CA PRO A 79 -3.24 -0.89 -16.42
C PRO A 79 -3.08 -2.05 -17.39
N ALA A 80 -3.79 -3.14 -17.18
CA ALA A 80 -3.76 -4.26 -18.09
C ALA A 80 -4.30 -3.85 -19.47
N ALA A 81 -3.51 -4.04 -20.52
CA ALA A 81 -3.99 -3.94 -21.87
C ALA A 81 -4.90 -5.15 -22.23
N LYS A 82 -5.64 -5.05 -23.33
CA LYS A 82 -6.54 -6.12 -23.79
C LYS A 82 -5.76 -7.43 -23.99
N GLY A 83 -6.11 -8.45 -23.23
CA GLY A 83 -5.45 -9.77 -23.25
C GLY A 83 -4.27 -9.91 -22.32
N GLU A 84 -3.84 -8.85 -21.65
CA GLU A 84 -2.85 -8.96 -20.58
C GLU A 84 -3.50 -9.46 -19.28
N ARG A 85 -2.71 -10.21 -18.51
CA ARG A 85 -3.14 -10.82 -17.25
C ARG A 85 -2.53 -10.15 -16.02
N GLU A 86 -1.85 -9.02 -16.21
CA GLU A 86 -1.19 -8.28 -15.14
C GLU A 86 -1.43 -6.78 -15.29
N ALA A 87 -1.70 -6.13 -14.18
CA ALA A 87 -1.72 -4.68 -14.01
C ALA A 87 -0.87 -4.33 -12.78
N TRP A 88 -0.27 -3.15 -12.73
CA TRP A 88 0.49 -2.73 -11.56
C TRP A 88 0.67 -1.22 -11.50
N PHE A 89 0.95 -0.72 -10.33
CA PHE A 89 1.42 0.65 -10.12
C PHE A 89 2.45 0.72 -9.00
N ARG A 90 3.22 1.79 -8.99
CA ARG A 90 4.24 2.05 -7.98
C ARG A 90 4.09 3.44 -7.40
N ASP A 91 4.17 3.52 -6.08
CA ASP A 91 4.19 4.78 -5.35
C ASP A 91 5.44 4.94 -4.50
N THR A 92 5.79 6.21 -4.23
CA THR A 92 6.88 6.59 -3.35
C THR A 92 6.40 7.63 -2.35
N GLN A 93 7.02 7.66 -1.17
CA GLN A 93 6.82 8.75 -0.22
C GLN A 93 7.68 9.96 -0.60
N ARG A 94 7.06 11.11 -0.79
CA ARG A 94 7.75 12.39 -0.99
C ARG A 94 7.99 13.13 0.32
N GLN A 95 7.03 13.05 1.25
CA GLN A 95 7.11 13.57 2.60
C GLN A 95 6.46 12.57 3.56
N GLY A 96 7.09 12.30 4.69
CA GLY A 96 6.56 11.36 5.66
C GLY A 96 7.64 10.81 6.59
N PRO A 97 7.30 9.78 7.39
CA PRO A 97 8.17 9.29 8.47
C PRO A 97 9.35 8.43 8.03
N PHE A 98 9.39 7.99 6.77
CA PHE A 98 10.45 7.11 6.27
C PHE A 98 11.49 7.88 5.45
N SER A 99 12.72 7.41 5.45
CA SER A 99 13.77 7.96 4.56
C SER A 99 13.75 7.31 3.17
N ILE A 100 13.20 6.11 3.06
CA ILE A 100 12.84 5.43 1.81
C ILE A 100 11.46 4.80 2.00
N TRP A 101 10.64 4.90 0.96
CA TRP A 101 9.39 4.19 0.79
C TRP A 101 9.12 4.00 -0.69
N ASN A 102 9.22 2.76 -1.16
CA ASN A 102 8.87 2.36 -2.51
C ASN A 102 7.88 1.21 -2.39
N HIS A 103 6.69 1.38 -2.91
CA HIS A 103 5.63 0.39 -2.82
C HIS A 103 5.12 0.06 -4.22
N THR A 104 5.22 -1.19 -4.61
CA THR A 104 4.69 -1.70 -5.87
C THR A 104 3.50 -2.61 -5.56
N HIS A 105 2.38 -2.31 -6.21
CA HIS A 105 1.15 -3.09 -6.18
C HIS A 105 0.99 -3.81 -7.51
N ARG A 106 0.93 -5.13 -7.50
CA ARG A 106 0.73 -5.96 -8.70
C ARG A 106 -0.56 -6.75 -8.57
N PHE A 107 -1.26 -6.87 -9.67
CA PHE A 107 -2.52 -7.59 -9.80
C PHE A 107 -2.37 -8.55 -10.96
N ARG A 108 -2.63 -9.84 -10.73
CA ARG A 108 -2.52 -10.88 -11.76
C ARG A 108 -3.77 -11.73 -11.78
N SER A 109 -4.34 -11.90 -12.99
CA SER A 109 -5.43 -12.85 -13.18
C SER A 109 -4.92 -14.28 -13.01
N LEU A 110 -5.63 -15.09 -12.20
CA LEU A 110 -5.33 -16.50 -12.00
C LEU A 110 -6.01 -17.35 -13.08
N GLU A 111 -5.41 -18.50 -13.39
CA GLU A 111 -5.96 -19.41 -14.42
C GLU A 111 -7.29 -20.02 -14.02
N GLU A 112 -7.44 -20.33 -12.74
CA GLU A 112 -8.65 -20.89 -12.14
C GLU A 112 -9.74 -19.85 -11.84
N GLY A 113 -9.49 -18.61 -12.25
CA GLY A 113 -10.33 -17.45 -11.91
C GLY A 113 -9.85 -16.71 -10.66
N GLY A 114 -10.29 -15.45 -10.53
CA GLY A 114 -9.88 -14.56 -9.44
C GLY A 114 -8.57 -13.82 -9.70
N THR A 115 -8.07 -13.16 -8.67
CA THR A 115 -6.92 -12.27 -8.76
C THR A 115 -5.93 -12.52 -7.64
N GLU A 116 -4.65 -12.61 -7.99
CA GLU A 116 -3.54 -12.49 -7.06
C GLU A 116 -3.17 -11.02 -6.92
N ILE A 117 -3.12 -10.53 -5.69
CA ILE A 117 -2.64 -9.19 -5.31
C ILE A 117 -1.30 -9.38 -4.61
N LEU A 118 -0.24 -8.79 -5.17
CA LEU A 118 1.11 -8.85 -4.64
C LEU A 118 1.56 -7.43 -4.27
N ASP A 119 1.76 -7.19 -2.99
CA ASP A 119 2.35 -5.96 -2.46
C ASP A 119 3.85 -6.18 -2.20
N GLN A 120 4.68 -5.33 -2.79
CA GLN A 120 6.12 -5.33 -2.59
C GLN A 120 6.55 -3.96 -2.05
N LEU A 121 6.92 -3.93 -0.78
CA LEU A 121 7.32 -2.71 -0.08
C LEU A 121 8.80 -2.74 0.29
N GLU A 122 9.51 -1.70 -0.11
CA GLU A 122 10.85 -1.39 0.37
C GLU A 122 10.80 -0.11 1.21
N TYR A 123 11.25 -0.19 2.46
CA TYR A 123 11.27 0.99 3.34
C TYR A 123 12.54 1.09 4.17
N ARG A 124 12.86 2.30 4.58
CA ARG A 124 13.97 2.58 5.48
C ARG A 124 13.59 3.65 6.49
N LEU A 125 13.91 3.41 7.76
CA LEU A 125 13.69 4.38 8.83
C LEU A 125 14.67 5.56 8.72
N PRO A 126 14.28 6.75 9.19
CA PRO A 126 15.22 7.85 9.36
C PRO A 126 16.27 7.52 10.44
N PHE A 127 17.32 8.33 10.51
CA PHE A 127 18.44 8.16 11.46
C PHE A 127 19.23 6.85 11.35
N GLY A 128 19.14 6.15 10.21
CA GLY A 128 19.98 5.02 9.87
C GLY A 128 19.96 3.89 10.89
N ARG A 129 21.17 3.42 11.29
CA ARG A 129 21.30 2.32 12.25
C ARG A 129 20.71 2.62 13.63
N LEU A 130 20.76 3.87 14.05
CA LEU A 130 20.19 4.29 15.34
C LEU A 130 18.67 4.20 15.32
N GLY A 131 18.03 4.74 14.27
CA GLY A 131 16.58 4.62 14.08
C GLY A 131 16.14 3.16 14.00
N GLN A 132 16.90 2.31 13.31
CA GLN A 132 16.62 0.88 13.22
C GLN A 132 16.75 0.17 14.58
N ALA A 133 17.77 0.49 15.36
CA ALA A 133 17.97 -0.10 16.68
C ALA A 133 16.88 0.28 17.71
N VAL A 134 16.40 1.53 17.63
CA VAL A 134 15.41 2.07 18.59
C VAL A 134 13.98 1.71 18.21
N ALA A 135 13.63 1.81 16.92
CA ALA A 135 12.24 1.70 16.45
C ALA A 135 11.99 0.55 15.48
N GLY A 136 13.03 -0.12 14.97
CA GLY A 136 12.92 -1.09 13.88
C GLY A 136 11.96 -2.23 14.19
N TRP A 137 12.05 -2.83 15.36
CA TRP A 137 11.18 -3.91 15.81
C TRP A 137 9.70 -3.46 15.89
N TRP A 138 9.46 -2.29 16.46
CA TRP A 138 8.10 -1.75 16.59
C TRP A 138 7.48 -1.43 15.22
N ILE A 139 8.23 -0.76 14.34
CA ILE A 139 7.78 -0.45 12.98
C ILE A 139 7.51 -1.72 12.18
N GLN A 140 8.38 -2.72 12.26
CA GLN A 140 8.18 -4.01 11.59
C GLN A 140 6.88 -4.68 12.04
N ARG A 141 6.60 -4.66 13.34
CA ARG A 141 5.35 -5.18 13.90
C ARG A 141 4.12 -4.39 13.39
N GLN A 142 4.23 -3.05 13.32
CA GLN A 142 3.15 -2.21 12.77
C GLN A 142 2.89 -2.53 11.28
N MET A 143 3.93 -2.69 10.49
CA MET A 143 3.80 -3.06 9.07
C MET A 143 3.15 -4.43 8.91
N GLN A 144 3.56 -5.42 9.66
CA GLN A 144 2.92 -6.74 9.65
C GLN A 144 1.43 -6.67 10.02
N GLY A 145 1.08 -5.91 11.05
CA GLY A 145 -0.32 -5.69 11.46
C GLY A 145 -1.14 -5.00 10.37
N LEU A 146 -0.58 -3.96 9.73
CA LEU A 146 -1.22 -3.26 8.63
C LEU A 146 -1.54 -4.21 7.47
N PHE A 147 -0.57 -5.01 7.02
CA PHE A 147 -0.77 -5.91 5.89
C PHE A 147 -1.67 -7.10 6.23
N ALA A 148 -1.64 -7.61 7.46
CA ALA A 148 -2.59 -8.62 7.93
C ALA A 148 -4.04 -8.08 7.92
N PHE A 149 -4.25 -6.85 8.39
CA PHE A 149 -5.55 -6.18 8.33
C PHE A 149 -6.02 -6.00 6.88
N ARG A 150 -5.13 -5.51 6.00
CA ARG A 150 -5.40 -5.34 4.57
C ARG A 150 -5.82 -6.65 3.91
N THR A 151 -5.15 -7.76 4.19
CA THR A 151 -5.52 -9.08 3.70
C THR A 151 -6.94 -9.44 4.11
N SER A 152 -7.30 -9.24 5.39
CA SER A 152 -8.66 -9.50 5.88
C SER A 152 -9.70 -8.61 5.20
N ALA A 153 -9.40 -7.32 5.03
CA ALA A 153 -10.30 -6.38 4.35
C ALA A 153 -10.54 -6.76 2.88
N LEU A 154 -9.48 -7.17 2.16
CA LEU A 154 -9.58 -7.62 0.77
C LEU A 154 -10.40 -8.92 0.66
N HIS A 155 -10.22 -9.88 1.57
CA HIS A 155 -11.03 -11.10 1.61
C HIS A 155 -12.50 -10.82 1.94
N GLN A 156 -12.78 -9.83 2.80
CA GLN A 156 -14.16 -9.41 3.08
C GLN A 156 -14.81 -8.73 1.89
N THR A 157 -14.05 -7.95 1.13
CA THR A 157 -14.56 -7.21 -0.03
C THR A 157 -14.77 -8.10 -1.25
N PHE A 158 -13.81 -8.98 -1.56
CA PHE A 158 -13.74 -9.73 -2.82
C PHE A 158 -13.90 -11.24 -2.67
N GLY A 159 -14.01 -11.75 -1.45
CA GLY A 159 -13.99 -13.19 -1.16
C GLY A 159 -12.57 -13.76 -1.17
N ALA A 160 -12.28 -14.68 -0.25
CA ALA A 160 -11.03 -15.44 -0.24
C ALA A 160 -11.06 -16.56 -1.28
N LEU A 161 -9.96 -16.76 -2.00
CA LEU A 161 -9.69 -17.96 -2.80
C LEU A 161 -9.03 -19.02 -1.94
#